data_8fafef51aac518d4bc6bffff28a6fdbc
#
_entry.id   8fafef51aac518d4bc6bffff28a6fdbc
#
_cell.length_a   1.000
_cell.length_b   1.000
_cell.length_c   1.000
_cell.angle_alpha   90.00
_cell.angle_beta   90.00
_cell.angle_gamma   90.00
#
_symmetry.space_group_name_H-M   'P 1'
#
loop_
_entity.id
_entity.type
_entity.pdbx_description
1 polymer ?
#
loop_
_entity_poly.entity_id
_entity_poly.type
_entity_poly.pdbx_seq_one_letter_code
_entity_poly.pdbx_strand_id
1 'polypeptide(L)'
;MISHVEANQAWLESIAYQMSHMSYAEQSKHLGGPIGLLKSHSTRSAHKIADQAVNIFGGRGITQSGMGKFVEMFHRTYKFDAILGGTEEILADLGVRQAMRQMPKAML
;
A
#
# COMPACT_ATOMS: atom_id res chain seq x y z
N MET A 1 0.41 9.76 -11.32
CA MET A 1 1.45 9.33 -10.35
C MET A 1 1.36 10.13 -9.04
N ILE A 2 1.46 11.47 -9.08
CA ILE A 2 1.46 12.32 -7.87
C ILE A 2 0.23 12.07 -6.98
N SER A 3 -0.98 12.00 -7.53
CA SER A 3 -2.20 11.74 -6.77
C SER A 3 -2.16 10.43 -5.95
N HIS A 4 -1.51 9.39 -6.46
CA HIS A 4 -1.32 8.15 -5.71
C HIS A 4 -0.34 8.33 -4.54
N VAL A 5 0.72 9.11 -4.74
CA VAL A 5 1.70 9.42 -3.68
C VAL A 5 1.04 10.23 -2.58
N GLU A 6 0.36 11.32 -2.92
CA GLU A 6 -0.33 12.20 -1.97
C GLU A 6 -1.40 11.46 -1.16
N ALA A 7 -2.21 10.63 -1.82
CA ALA A 7 -3.24 9.85 -1.13
C ALA A 7 -2.63 8.83 -0.14
N ASN A 8 -1.56 8.14 -0.54
CA ASN A 8 -0.87 7.21 0.35
C ASN A 8 -0.20 7.92 1.53
N GLN A 9 0.43 9.07 1.27
CA GLN A 9 1.09 9.88 2.29
C GLN A 9 0.07 10.36 3.34
N ALA A 10 -1.04 10.95 2.90
CA ALA A 10 -2.09 11.44 3.80
C ALA A 10 -2.68 10.31 4.66
N TRP A 11 -2.90 9.13 4.07
CA TRP A 11 -3.40 7.98 4.80
C TRP A 11 -2.37 7.44 5.81
N LEU A 12 -1.10 7.36 5.43
CA LEU A 12 -0.02 6.96 6.32
C LEU A 12 0.10 7.91 7.52
N GLU A 13 0.08 9.21 7.28
CA GLU A 13 0.13 10.23 8.33
C GLU A 13 -1.06 10.14 9.29
N SER A 14 -2.26 9.90 8.76
CA SER A 14 -3.46 9.68 9.57
C SER A 14 -3.31 8.46 10.49
N ILE A 15 -2.80 7.34 9.98
CA ILE A 15 -2.56 6.14 10.79
C ILE A 15 -1.46 6.40 11.84
N ALA A 16 -0.35 7.02 11.45
CA ALA A 16 0.75 7.34 12.35
C ALA A 16 0.30 8.26 13.49
N TYR A 17 -0.51 9.26 13.19
CA TYR A 17 -1.12 10.14 14.18
C TYR A 17 -2.00 9.34 15.17
N GLN A 18 -2.88 8.47 14.68
CA GLN A 18 -3.72 7.63 15.53
C GLN A 18 -2.86 6.72 16.42
N MET A 19 -1.82 6.09 15.87
CA MET A 19 -0.91 5.23 16.63
C MET A 19 -0.22 5.98 17.77
N SER A 20 0.14 7.25 17.59
CA SER A 20 0.79 8.06 18.61
C SER A 20 -0.15 8.47 19.77
N HIS A 21 -1.47 8.38 19.58
CA HIS A 21 -2.49 8.77 20.57
C HIS A 21 -3.28 7.58 21.16
N MET A 22 -3.04 6.36 20.67
CA MET A 22 -3.72 5.15 21.11
C MET A 22 -2.78 4.25 21.90
N SER A 23 -3.31 3.60 22.93
CA SER A 23 -2.63 2.50 23.62
C SER A 23 -2.45 1.29 22.67
N TYR A 24 -1.51 0.40 22.97
CA TYR A 24 -1.29 -0.81 22.17
C TYR A 24 -2.56 -1.67 22.02
N ALA A 25 -3.36 -1.78 23.07
CA ALA A 25 -4.62 -2.53 23.03
C ALA A 25 -5.63 -1.91 22.04
N GLU A 26 -5.75 -0.58 22.03
CA GLU A 26 -6.60 0.14 21.09
C GLU A 26 -6.10 0.03 19.64
N GLN A 27 -4.78 0.17 19.43
CA GLN A 27 -4.16 -0.02 18.11
C GLN A 27 -4.48 -1.42 17.57
N SER A 28 -4.28 -2.46 18.36
CA SER A 28 -4.56 -3.84 17.98
C SER A 28 -6.04 -4.04 17.60
N LYS A 29 -6.94 -3.38 18.32
CA LYS A 29 -8.39 -3.49 18.10
C LYS A 29 -8.86 -2.71 16.86
N HIS A 30 -8.30 -1.52 16.60
CA HIS A 30 -8.86 -0.58 15.64
C HIS A 30 -7.99 -0.35 14.39
N LEU A 31 -6.67 -0.50 14.48
CA LEU A 31 -5.77 -0.12 13.39
C LEU A 31 -5.26 -1.28 12.52
N GLY A 32 -5.40 -2.52 12.96
CA GLY A 32 -4.90 -3.67 12.17
C GLY A 32 -5.51 -3.75 10.77
N GLY A 33 -6.82 -3.51 10.63
CA GLY A 33 -7.50 -3.44 9.34
C GLY A 33 -7.04 -2.26 8.47
N PRO A 34 -7.13 -1.01 8.97
CA PRO A 34 -6.63 0.17 8.26
C PRO A 34 -5.18 0.06 7.81
N ILE A 35 -4.28 -0.47 8.64
CA ILE A 35 -2.87 -0.71 8.28
C ILE A 35 -2.76 -1.74 7.15
N GLY A 36 -3.49 -2.85 7.24
CA GLY A 36 -3.52 -3.88 6.19
C GLY A 36 -4.04 -3.32 4.87
N LEU A 37 -5.11 -2.53 4.90
CA LEU A 37 -5.66 -1.87 3.72
C LEU A 37 -4.69 -0.84 3.13
N LEU A 38 -4.03 -0.03 3.97
CA LEU A 38 -3.01 0.93 3.51
C LEU A 38 -1.86 0.20 2.81
N LYS A 39 -1.34 -0.88 3.40
CA LYS A 39 -0.26 -1.67 2.77
C LYS A 39 -0.69 -2.23 1.41
N SER A 40 -1.86 -2.84 1.32
CA SER A 40 -2.41 -3.36 0.08
C SER A 40 -2.61 -2.25 -0.98
N HIS A 41 -3.12 -1.10 -0.56
CA HIS A 41 -3.30 0.06 -1.45
C HIS A 41 -1.97 0.64 -1.94
N SER A 42 -0.99 0.76 -1.03
CA SER A 42 0.32 1.34 -1.35
C SER A 42 1.09 0.50 -2.35
N THR A 43 1.12 -0.82 -2.19
CA THR A 43 1.83 -1.70 -3.13
C THR A 43 1.16 -1.75 -4.50
N ARG A 44 -0.17 -1.71 -4.56
CA ARG A 44 -0.90 -1.58 -5.84
C ARG A 44 -0.65 -0.23 -6.51
N SER A 45 -0.59 0.84 -5.74
CA SER A 45 -0.25 2.17 -6.25
C SER A 45 1.19 2.21 -6.75
N ALA A 46 2.13 1.60 -6.04
CA ALA A 46 3.52 1.48 -6.46
C ALA A 46 3.67 0.76 -7.82
N HIS A 47 2.91 -0.32 -8.03
CA HIS A 47 2.86 -0.99 -9.34
C HIS A 47 2.39 -0.05 -10.45
N LYS A 48 1.28 0.65 -10.25
CA LYS A 48 0.75 1.59 -11.24
C LYS A 48 1.74 2.72 -11.55
N ILE A 49 2.43 3.23 -10.52
CA ILE A 49 3.46 4.27 -10.68
C ILE A 49 4.65 3.72 -11.45
N ALA A 50 5.11 2.51 -11.15
CA ALA A 50 6.20 1.85 -11.87
C ALA A 50 5.88 1.66 -13.36
N ASP A 51 4.68 1.18 -13.67
CA ASP A 51 4.20 1.02 -15.05
C ASP A 51 4.16 2.35 -15.80
N GLN A 52 3.60 3.38 -15.19
CA GLN A 52 3.57 4.73 -15.77
C GLN A 52 4.98 5.31 -15.96
N ALA A 53 5.90 5.05 -15.04
CA ALA A 53 7.28 5.49 -15.15
C ALA A 53 7.99 4.81 -16.33
N VAL A 54 7.75 3.51 -16.56
CA VAL A 54 8.25 2.80 -17.75
C VAL A 54 7.73 3.47 -19.03
N ASN A 55 6.44 3.82 -19.09
CA ASN A 55 5.87 4.51 -20.24
C ASN A 55 6.53 5.87 -20.52
N ILE A 56 6.84 6.65 -19.46
CA ILE A 56 7.53 7.94 -19.59
C ILE A 56 8.96 7.76 -20.09
N PHE A 57 9.69 6.77 -19.58
CA PHE A 57 11.06 6.48 -19.99
C PHE A 57 11.14 5.77 -21.36
N GLY A 58 10.01 5.22 -21.84
CA GLY A 58 9.95 4.46 -23.07
C GLY A 58 10.88 3.25 -23.04
N GLY A 59 11.52 2.91 -24.15
CA GLY A 59 12.45 1.79 -24.26
C GLY A 59 13.59 1.79 -23.24
N ARG A 60 13.96 2.95 -22.72
CA ARG A 60 14.98 3.05 -21.64
C ARG A 60 14.48 2.49 -20.30
N GLY A 61 13.17 2.55 -20.06
CA GLY A 61 12.55 2.05 -18.83
C GLY A 61 12.53 0.51 -18.70
N ILE A 62 12.88 -0.20 -19.75
CA ILE A 62 12.96 -1.66 -19.77
C ILE A 62 14.40 -2.19 -19.97
N THR A 63 15.40 -1.32 -19.80
CA THR A 63 16.82 -1.69 -19.93
C THR A 63 17.50 -1.69 -18.57
N GLN A 64 18.35 -2.68 -18.34
CA GLN A 64 19.10 -2.83 -17.07
C GLN A 64 20.33 -1.93 -16.97
N SER A 65 20.53 -1.04 -17.94
CA SER A 65 21.65 -0.10 -18.00
C SER A 65 21.16 1.31 -18.35
N GLY A 66 22.02 2.29 -18.17
CA GLY A 66 21.72 3.69 -18.52
C GLY A 66 20.72 4.34 -17.58
N MET A 67 20.04 5.37 -18.07
CA MET A 67 19.16 6.24 -17.28
C MET A 67 17.91 5.54 -16.73
N GLY A 68 17.40 4.54 -17.44
CA GLY A 68 16.18 3.82 -17.07
C GLY A 68 16.37 2.66 -16.11
N LYS A 69 17.60 2.30 -15.77
CA LYS A 69 17.93 1.11 -14.97
C LYS A 69 17.18 1.02 -13.62
N PHE A 70 16.97 2.15 -12.96
CA PHE A 70 16.25 2.17 -11.67
C PHE A 70 14.75 1.96 -11.85
N VAL A 71 14.18 2.47 -12.94
CA VAL A 71 12.76 2.26 -13.29
C VAL A 71 12.53 0.79 -13.62
N GLU A 72 13.39 0.20 -14.46
CA GLU A 72 13.34 -1.24 -14.79
C GLU A 72 13.48 -2.08 -13.52
N MET A 73 14.49 -1.83 -12.71
CA MET A 73 14.74 -2.56 -11.48
C MET A 73 13.54 -2.51 -10.55
N PHE A 74 12.98 -1.32 -10.31
CA PHE A 74 11.82 -1.16 -9.44
C PHE A 74 10.58 -1.88 -10.01
N HIS A 75 10.30 -1.72 -11.30
CA HIS A 75 9.19 -2.40 -11.98
C HIS A 75 9.30 -3.92 -11.89
N ARG A 76 10.49 -4.47 -11.99
CA ARG A 76 10.76 -5.91 -11.87
C ARG A 76 10.67 -6.42 -10.43
N THR A 77 11.06 -5.62 -9.44
CA THR A 77 11.25 -6.07 -8.06
C THR A 77 10.16 -5.65 -7.08
N TYR A 78 9.26 -4.71 -7.42
CA TYR A 78 8.23 -4.21 -6.50
C TYR A 78 7.36 -5.34 -5.90
N LYS A 79 7.22 -6.45 -6.61
CA LYS A 79 6.42 -7.60 -6.16
C LYS A 79 6.98 -8.23 -4.88
N PHE A 80 8.28 -8.10 -4.63
CA PHE A 80 8.89 -8.51 -3.37
C PHE A 80 8.24 -7.77 -2.19
N ASP A 81 8.13 -6.45 -2.28
CA ASP A 81 7.50 -5.62 -1.24
C ASP A 81 6.00 -5.90 -1.12
N ALA A 82 5.34 -6.24 -2.23
CA ALA A 82 3.92 -6.60 -2.25
C ALA A 82 3.63 -7.92 -1.53
N ILE A 83 4.58 -8.85 -1.51
CA ILE A 83 4.46 -10.17 -0.86
C ILE A 83 4.92 -10.09 0.60
N LEU A 84 5.98 -9.34 0.88
CA LEU A 84 6.60 -9.25 2.19
C LEU A 84 5.63 -8.64 3.23
N GLY A 85 5.55 -9.27 4.40
CA GLY A 85 4.69 -8.79 5.49
C GLY A 85 3.19 -9.06 5.27
N GLY A 86 2.83 -9.91 4.34
CA GLY A 86 1.47 -10.27 3.96
C GLY A 86 1.09 -9.79 2.56
N THR A 87 0.52 -10.69 1.77
CA THR A 87 0.12 -10.36 0.39
C THR A 87 -1.03 -9.36 0.37
N GLU A 88 -1.19 -8.67 -0.75
CA GLU A 88 -2.23 -7.65 -0.95
C GLU A 88 -3.63 -8.22 -0.69
N GLU A 89 -3.88 -9.44 -1.11
CA GLU A 89 -5.18 -10.13 -0.96
C GLU A 89 -5.45 -10.49 0.50
N ILE A 90 -4.48 -11.05 1.22
CA ILE A 90 -4.59 -11.41 2.64
C ILE A 90 -4.84 -10.16 3.48
N LEU A 91 -4.12 -9.07 3.21
CA LEU A 91 -4.27 -7.84 3.98
C LEU A 91 -5.57 -7.10 3.65
N ALA A 92 -6.04 -7.16 2.41
CA ALA A 92 -7.34 -6.62 2.05
C ALA A 92 -8.48 -7.40 2.74
N ASP A 93 -8.42 -8.72 2.76
CA ASP A 93 -9.38 -9.58 3.45
C ASP A 93 -9.36 -9.33 4.99
N LEU A 94 -8.18 -9.19 5.59
CA LEU A 94 -8.04 -8.79 7.00
C LEU A 94 -8.77 -7.46 7.27
N GLY A 95 -8.57 -6.46 6.42
CA GLY A 95 -9.19 -5.17 6.54
C GLY A 95 -10.72 -5.25 6.52
N VAL A 96 -11.27 -5.99 5.57
CA VAL A 96 -12.72 -6.20 5.45
C VAL A 96 -13.28 -6.93 6.67
N ARG A 97 -12.64 -8.02 7.09
CA ARG A 97 -13.09 -8.79 8.27
C ARG A 97 -13.05 -7.97 9.53
N GLN A 98 -12.07 -7.11 9.72
CA GLN A 98 -11.99 -6.25 10.88
C GLN A 98 -13.06 -5.15 10.85
N ALA A 99 -13.31 -4.55 9.69
CA ALA A 99 -14.39 -3.59 9.51
C ALA A 99 -15.76 -4.21 9.83
N MET A 100 -16.04 -5.40 9.33
CA MET A 100 -17.29 -6.13 9.60
C MET A 100 -17.50 -6.42 11.10
N ARG A 101 -16.43 -6.74 11.84
CA ARG A 101 -16.53 -6.95 13.30
C ARG A 101 -16.87 -5.68 14.08
N GLN A 102 -16.59 -4.52 13.51
CA GLN A 102 -16.87 -3.22 14.13
C GLN A 102 -18.22 -2.64 13.70
N MET A 103 -18.89 -3.24 12.70
CA MET A 103 -20.21 -2.81 12.27
C MET A 103 -21.27 -3.13 13.33
N PRO A 104 -22.23 -2.24 13.57
CA PRO A 104 -23.40 -2.53 14.39
C PRO A 104 -24.16 -3.73 13.82
N LYS A 105 -24.57 -4.66 14.68
CA LYS A 105 -25.34 -5.86 14.26
C LYS A 105 -26.61 -5.55 13.47
N ALA A 106 -27.17 -4.37 13.64
CA ALA A 106 -28.36 -3.92 12.90
C ALA A 106 -28.07 -3.57 11.41
N MET A 107 -26.81 -3.56 10.99
CA MET A 107 -26.40 -3.28 9.60
C MET A 107 -25.95 -4.54 8.84
N LEU A 108 -25.96 -5.69 9.48
CA LEU A 108 -25.64 -7.00 8.92
C LEU A 108 -26.92 -7.83 8.74
#